data_f010603c01e89c428f8ee27e537ab2ca
#
_entry.id   f010603c01e89c428f8ee27e537ab2ca
#
_cell.length_a   1.000
_cell.length_b   1.000
_cell.length_c   1.000
_cell.angle_alpha   90.00
_cell.angle_beta   90.00
_cell.angle_gamma   90.00
#
_symmetry.space_group_name_H-M   'P 1'
#
loop_
_entity.id
_entity.type
_entity.pdbx_description
1 polymer ?
#
loop_
_entity_poly.entity_id
_entity_poly.type
_entity_poly.pdbx_seq_one_letter_code
_entity_poly.pdbx_strand_id
1 'polypeptide(L)'
;MSRIGRMPVAIPAGVTVTIAENNLVTVKGPKGTLERELPVEMNIKEEDGHIVVTRPNDLKKMKSLHGLTRTLINNMIHGVTEGYEKVLEVNGVGYRAAKQGKKLVLSRGYSHPVEMEDPEGIETVLDGQNKITVKGISKEKVGQYAAEIRDKRRPEPYKGKGIKYADEVIRRKVGKTGKK
;
A
#
# COMPACT_ATOMS: atom_id res chain seq x y z
N MET A 1 -17.65 21.07 0.21
CA MET A 1 -16.24 21.46 -0.03
C MET A 1 -15.32 20.30 0.35
N SER A 2 -14.25 20.01 -0.44
CA SER A 2 -13.26 18.97 -0.07
C SER A 2 -12.34 19.50 1.03
N ARG A 3 -12.50 19.03 2.25
CA ARG A 3 -11.60 19.39 3.36
C ARG A 3 -10.17 18.90 3.10
N ILE A 4 -10.03 17.70 2.57
CA ILE A 4 -8.72 17.07 2.27
C ILE A 4 -7.98 17.82 1.15
N GLY A 5 -8.65 18.14 0.04
CA GLY A 5 -8.01 18.79 -1.12
C GLY A 5 -7.41 20.17 -0.79
N ARG A 6 -7.99 20.90 0.14
CA ARG A 6 -7.53 22.24 0.56
C ARG A 6 -6.32 22.24 1.49
N MET A 7 -6.01 21.10 2.11
CA MET A 7 -4.88 21.02 3.02
C MET A 7 -3.58 21.03 2.21
N PRO A 8 -2.67 21.98 2.46
CA PRO A 8 -1.37 21.98 1.82
C PRO A 8 -0.61 20.70 2.19
N VAL A 9 0.31 20.29 1.35
CA VAL A 9 1.21 19.15 1.60
C VAL A 9 2.59 19.70 1.85
N ALA A 10 3.10 19.55 3.06
CA ALA A 10 4.44 19.99 3.42
C ALA A 10 5.50 19.17 2.69
N ILE A 11 6.56 19.83 2.23
CA ILE A 11 7.75 19.19 1.65
C ILE A 11 8.77 19.07 2.78
N PRO A 12 9.06 17.87 3.30
CA PRO A 12 10.05 17.70 4.35
C PRO A 12 11.47 17.93 3.83
N ALA A 13 12.40 18.25 4.73
CA ALA A 13 13.79 18.43 4.38
C ALA A 13 14.38 17.19 3.71
N GLY A 14 15.13 17.37 2.61
CA GLY A 14 15.69 16.26 1.85
C GLY A 14 14.77 15.66 0.78
N VAL A 15 13.56 16.22 0.60
CA VAL A 15 12.67 15.85 -0.50
C VAL A 15 12.62 16.97 -1.53
N THR A 16 12.71 16.60 -2.80
CA THR A 16 12.53 17.50 -3.93
C THR A 16 11.31 17.09 -4.72
N VAL A 17 10.43 18.02 -5.00
CA VAL A 17 9.25 17.81 -5.84
C VAL A 17 9.41 18.60 -7.12
N THR A 18 9.28 17.94 -8.26
CA THR A 18 9.32 18.59 -9.58
C THR A 18 7.97 18.39 -10.25
N ILE A 19 7.38 19.47 -10.74
CA ILE A 19 6.11 19.46 -11.45
C ILE A 19 6.43 19.84 -12.90
N ALA A 20 6.28 18.88 -13.82
CA ALA A 20 6.49 19.10 -15.25
C ALA A 20 5.17 19.43 -15.95
N GLU A 21 5.24 19.73 -17.24
CA GLU A 21 4.08 19.89 -18.10
C GLU A 21 3.17 18.66 -18.00
N ASN A 22 1.88 18.84 -18.23
CA ASN A 22 0.84 17.80 -18.09
C ASN A 22 0.66 17.22 -16.67
N ASN A 23 1.08 17.94 -15.62
CA ASN A 23 1.01 17.50 -14.23
C ASN A 23 1.74 16.17 -13.96
N LEU A 24 2.85 15.93 -14.67
CA LEU A 24 3.77 14.88 -14.30
C LEU A 24 4.55 15.34 -13.07
N VAL A 25 4.29 14.69 -11.95
CA VAL A 25 4.92 15.00 -10.66
C VAL A 25 5.97 13.95 -10.35
N THR A 26 7.21 14.40 -10.16
CA THR A 26 8.34 13.58 -9.73
C THR A 26 8.74 13.98 -8.32
N VAL A 27 8.75 13.02 -7.41
CA VAL A 27 9.12 13.22 -6.00
C VAL A 27 10.37 12.40 -5.72
N LYS A 28 11.45 13.07 -5.37
CA LYS A 28 12.75 12.46 -5.02
C LYS A 28 13.04 12.66 -3.54
N GLY A 29 13.38 11.57 -2.86
CA GLY A 29 13.69 11.59 -1.43
C GLY A 29 14.76 10.57 -1.05
N PRO A 30 15.03 10.40 0.26
CA PRO A 30 16.12 9.54 0.74
C PRO A 30 15.96 8.07 0.40
N LYS A 31 14.71 7.57 0.27
CA LYS A 31 14.43 6.16 -0.06
C LYS A 31 14.28 5.86 -1.55
N GLY A 32 14.25 6.89 -2.40
CA GLY A 32 14.14 6.72 -3.84
C GLY A 32 13.37 7.82 -4.53
N THR A 33 12.95 7.54 -5.75
CA THR A 33 12.20 8.47 -6.59
C THR A 33 10.89 7.82 -7.02
N LEU A 34 9.81 8.57 -6.94
CA LEU A 34 8.50 8.21 -7.47
C LEU A 34 8.08 9.24 -8.50
N GLU A 35 7.47 8.74 -9.57
CA GLU A 35 6.94 9.56 -10.65
C GLU A 35 5.50 9.16 -10.92
N ARG A 36 4.65 10.17 -11.15
CA ARG A 36 3.24 9.93 -11.45
C ARG A 36 2.63 11.06 -12.26
N GLU A 37 1.89 10.68 -13.27
CA GLU A 37 1.01 11.55 -14.02
C GLU A 37 -0.30 11.80 -13.24
N LEU A 38 -0.62 13.06 -13.00
CA LEU A 38 -1.81 13.47 -12.25
C LEU A 38 -2.82 14.15 -13.19
N PRO A 39 -4.10 14.22 -12.79
CA PRO A 39 -5.13 14.82 -13.65
C PRO A 39 -4.77 16.24 -14.10
N VAL A 40 -4.78 16.46 -15.41
CA VAL A 40 -4.39 17.74 -16.04
C VAL A 40 -5.33 18.88 -15.64
N GLU A 41 -6.58 18.56 -15.27
CA GLU A 41 -7.57 19.54 -14.85
C GLU A 41 -7.25 20.22 -13.50
N MET A 42 -6.33 19.63 -12.73
CA MET A 42 -5.91 20.19 -11.44
C MET A 42 -4.71 21.11 -11.61
N ASN A 43 -4.73 22.23 -10.92
CA ASN A 43 -3.59 23.14 -10.87
C ASN A 43 -2.77 22.83 -9.62
N ILE A 44 -1.50 22.44 -9.81
CA ILE A 44 -0.57 22.04 -8.75
C ILE A 44 0.54 23.07 -8.71
N LYS A 45 0.76 23.68 -7.55
CA LYS A 45 1.81 24.69 -7.36
C LYS A 45 2.58 24.41 -6.08
N GLU A 46 3.84 24.81 -6.08
CA GLU A 46 4.65 24.90 -4.88
C GLU A 46 4.62 26.32 -4.35
N GLU A 47 4.25 26.49 -3.09
CA GLU A 47 4.17 27.77 -2.40
C GLU A 47 4.77 27.60 -0.98
N ASP A 48 5.76 28.36 -0.62
CA ASP A 48 6.39 28.38 0.72
C ASP A 48 6.79 26.99 1.26
N GLY A 49 7.35 26.11 0.41
CA GLY A 49 7.74 24.76 0.81
C GLY A 49 6.56 23.80 1.00
N HIS A 50 5.41 24.14 0.47
CA HIS A 50 4.21 23.32 0.47
C HIS A 50 3.67 23.14 -0.95
N ILE A 51 3.10 21.98 -1.22
CA ILE A 51 2.34 21.77 -2.46
C ILE A 51 0.88 22.10 -2.20
N VAL A 52 0.37 23.04 -3.00
CA VAL A 52 -1.04 23.46 -3.00
C VAL A 52 -1.70 22.97 -4.29
N VAL A 53 -2.82 22.28 -4.13
CA VAL A 53 -3.63 21.81 -5.26
C VAL A 53 -4.89 22.65 -5.33
N THR A 54 -5.19 23.20 -6.51
CA THR A 54 -6.43 23.95 -6.75
C THR A 54 -7.22 23.32 -7.89
N ARG A 55 -8.53 23.57 -7.90
CA ARG A 55 -9.46 23.08 -8.93
C ARG A 55 -10.09 24.25 -9.69
N PRO A 56 -10.43 24.07 -10.98
CA PRO A 56 -10.97 25.16 -11.81
C PRO A 56 -12.43 25.51 -11.45
N ASN A 57 -13.21 24.56 -10.98
CA ASN A 57 -14.63 24.74 -10.66
C ASN A 57 -15.13 23.77 -9.59
N ASP A 58 -16.41 23.91 -9.20
CA ASP A 58 -17.05 23.14 -8.14
C ASP A 58 -17.88 21.94 -8.61
N LEU A 59 -17.66 21.47 -9.85
CA LEU A 59 -18.28 20.25 -10.35
C LEU A 59 -17.92 19.05 -9.49
N LYS A 60 -18.83 18.06 -9.40
CA LYS A 60 -18.64 16.84 -8.61
C LYS A 60 -17.35 16.12 -8.96
N LYS A 61 -17.03 15.99 -10.27
CA LYS A 61 -15.77 15.39 -10.76
C LYS A 61 -14.56 16.14 -10.22
N MET A 62 -14.54 17.48 -10.32
CA MET A 62 -13.40 18.31 -9.88
C MET A 62 -13.19 18.23 -8.37
N LYS A 63 -14.25 18.17 -7.57
CA LYS A 63 -14.16 17.95 -6.11
C LYS A 63 -13.53 16.61 -5.77
N SER A 64 -13.85 15.55 -6.51
CA SER A 64 -13.27 14.21 -6.32
C SER A 64 -11.80 14.19 -6.70
N LEU A 65 -11.45 14.72 -7.87
CA LEU A 65 -10.07 14.78 -8.36
C LEU A 65 -9.18 15.64 -7.45
N HIS A 66 -9.69 16.75 -6.93
CA HIS A 66 -8.95 17.62 -6.03
C HIS A 66 -8.44 16.89 -4.77
N GLY A 67 -9.31 16.15 -4.09
CA GLY A 67 -8.92 15.36 -2.93
C GLY A 67 -8.01 14.17 -3.27
N LEU A 68 -8.25 13.53 -4.41
CA LEU A 68 -7.43 12.42 -4.89
C LEU A 68 -6.00 12.90 -5.21
N THR A 69 -5.85 13.94 -6.02
CA THR A 69 -4.54 14.49 -6.42
C THR A 69 -3.70 14.87 -5.21
N ARG A 70 -4.29 15.62 -4.27
CA ARG A 70 -3.61 15.98 -3.01
C ARG A 70 -3.13 14.75 -2.25
N THR A 71 -3.99 13.74 -2.14
CA THR A 71 -3.68 12.51 -1.39
C THR A 71 -2.57 11.71 -2.08
N LEU A 72 -2.56 11.64 -3.41
CA LEU A 72 -1.52 10.96 -4.18
C LEU A 72 -0.15 11.61 -3.98
N ILE A 73 -0.07 12.95 -4.05
CA ILE A 73 1.17 13.69 -3.79
C ILE A 73 1.66 13.43 -2.36
N ASN A 74 0.77 13.53 -1.38
CA ASN A 74 1.12 13.26 0.02
C ASN A 74 1.63 11.82 0.22
N ASN A 75 1.01 10.84 -0.44
CA ASN A 75 1.48 9.45 -0.40
C ASN A 75 2.85 9.28 -1.05
N MET A 76 3.15 10.00 -2.13
CA MET A 76 4.48 9.96 -2.76
C MET A 76 5.54 10.54 -1.84
N ILE A 77 5.30 11.70 -1.24
CA ILE A 77 6.22 12.36 -0.30
C ILE A 77 6.50 11.45 0.91
N HIS A 78 5.46 10.92 1.55
CA HIS A 78 5.61 9.99 2.66
C HIS A 78 6.34 8.71 2.25
N GLY A 79 6.06 8.19 1.07
CA GLY A 79 6.71 6.99 0.54
C GLY A 79 8.20 7.13 0.34
N VAL A 80 8.69 8.28 -0.18
CA VAL A 80 10.13 8.50 -0.40
C VAL A 80 10.86 8.92 0.88
N THR A 81 10.16 9.34 1.93
CA THR A 81 10.73 9.68 3.25
C THR A 81 10.76 8.48 4.19
N GLU A 82 9.61 8.04 4.62
CA GLU A 82 9.43 6.99 5.62
C GLU A 82 9.25 5.60 4.98
N GLY A 83 8.65 5.56 3.79
CA GLY A 83 8.24 4.34 3.13
C GLY A 83 6.91 3.81 3.66
N TYR A 84 6.46 2.74 3.07
CA TYR A 84 5.25 2.03 3.49
C TYR A 84 5.58 0.60 3.85
N GLU A 85 4.88 0.10 4.85
CA GLU A 85 4.92 -1.31 5.21
C GLU A 85 3.51 -1.85 5.45
N LYS A 86 3.30 -3.11 5.11
CA LYS A 86 2.08 -3.85 5.43
C LYS A 86 2.45 -5.22 5.98
N VAL A 87 1.96 -5.49 7.17
CA VAL A 87 2.26 -6.73 7.90
C VAL A 87 1.15 -7.73 7.70
N LEU A 88 1.52 -8.96 7.36
CA LEU A 88 0.65 -10.11 7.20
C LEU A 88 1.03 -11.20 8.20
N GLU A 89 0.03 -11.89 8.73
CA GLU A 89 0.18 -13.04 9.61
C GLU A 89 -0.30 -14.31 8.93
N VAL A 90 0.52 -15.34 8.99
CA VAL A 90 0.23 -16.66 8.44
C VAL A 90 -0.22 -17.59 9.57
N ASN A 91 -1.49 -17.93 9.61
CA ASN A 91 -2.11 -18.71 10.68
C ASN A 91 -2.53 -20.09 10.18
N GLY A 92 -2.14 -21.15 10.88
CA GLY A 92 -2.53 -22.53 10.60
C GLY A 92 -1.41 -23.54 10.83
N VAL A 93 -1.79 -24.76 11.23
CA VAL A 93 -0.83 -25.86 11.40
C VAL A 93 -0.22 -26.23 10.05
N GLY A 94 1.11 -26.24 9.96
CA GLY A 94 1.83 -26.53 8.72
C GLY A 94 1.89 -25.36 7.72
N TYR A 95 1.35 -24.20 8.06
CA TYR A 95 1.47 -22.99 7.26
C TYR A 95 2.78 -22.29 7.59
N ARG A 96 3.60 -22.03 6.59
CA ARG A 96 4.90 -21.39 6.76
C ARG A 96 5.21 -20.48 5.58
N ALA A 97 5.92 -19.40 5.86
CA ALA A 97 6.53 -18.54 4.86
C ALA A 97 8.06 -18.70 4.93
N ALA A 98 8.70 -18.82 3.79
CA ALA A 98 10.15 -18.82 3.64
C ALA A 98 10.54 -17.84 2.53
N LYS A 99 11.72 -17.25 2.62
CA LYS A 99 12.25 -16.38 1.58
C LYS A 99 13.52 -16.97 0.98
N GLN A 100 13.58 -17.07 -0.35
CA GLN A 100 14.72 -17.53 -1.11
C GLN A 100 15.13 -16.43 -2.10
N GLY A 101 16.08 -15.58 -1.68
CA GLY A 101 16.45 -14.40 -2.46
C GLY A 101 15.26 -13.44 -2.61
N LYS A 102 14.80 -13.22 -3.86
CA LYS A 102 13.63 -12.38 -4.17
C LYS A 102 12.31 -13.16 -4.18
N LYS A 103 12.35 -14.49 -3.98
CA LYS A 103 11.16 -15.33 -4.01
C LYS A 103 10.61 -15.55 -2.60
N LEU A 104 9.34 -15.27 -2.42
CA LEU A 104 8.55 -15.64 -1.24
C LEU A 104 7.90 -17.00 -1.51
N VAL A 105 8.22 -17.99 -0.68
CA VAL A 105 7.69 -19.36 -0.78
C VAL A 105 6.70 -19.58 0.35
N LEU A 106 5.46 -19.87 0.00
CA LEU A 106 4.36 -20.07 0.93
C LEU A 106 3.94 -21.55 0.95
N SER A 107 4.17 -22.23 2.07
CA SER A 107 3.61 -23.55 2.36
C SER A 107 2.28 -23.37 3.10
N ARG A 108 1.16 -23.85 2.52
CA ARG A 108 -0.19 -23.47 2.98
C ARG A 108 -1.15 -24.65 3.05
N GLY A 109 -0.63 -25.87 3.31
CA GLY A 109 -1.43 -27.10 3.32
C GLY A 109 -1.95 -27.52 1.95
N TYR A 110 -1.35 -27.04 0.87
CA TYR A 110 -1.50 -27.58 -0.47
C TYR A 110 -0.42 -28.63 -0.75
N SER A 111 -0.61 -29.45 -1.79
CA SER A 111 0.34 -30.47 -2.21
C SER A 111 1.67 -29.89 -2.72
N HIS A 112 1.69 -28.61 -3.11
CA HIS A 112 2.89 -27.90 -3.57
C HIS A 112 2.97 -26.49 -2.94
N PRO A 113 4.18 -25.98 -2.71
CA PRO A 113 4.37 -24.61 -2.25
C PRO A 113 3.97 -23.62 -3.34
N VAL A 114 3.58 -22.42 -2.96
CA VAL A 114 3.34 -21.32 -3.89
C VAL A 114 4.48 -20.34 -3.80
N GLU A 115 5.13 -20.15 -4.95
CA GLU A 115 6.20 -19.17 -5.11
C GLU A 115 5.64 -17.86 -5.65
N MET A 116 6.12 -16.74 -5.09
CA MET A 116 5.82 -15.39 -5.54
C MET A 116 7.14 -14.61 -5.61
N GLU A 117 7.37 -13.90 -6.70
CA GLU A 117 8.51 -12.99 -6.80
C GLU A 117 8.16 -11.60 -6.31
N ASP A 118 9.08 -10.97 -5.57
CA ASP A 118 8.91 -9.59 -5.14
C ASP A 118 8.94 -8.67 -6.38
N PRO A 119 7.90 -7.85 -6.61
CA PRO A 119 7.89 -6.89 -7.69
C PRO A 119 8.96 -5.82 -7.51
N GLU A 120 9.30 -5.12 -8.59
CA GLU A 120 10.26 -4.02 -8.55
C GLU A 120 9.84 -2.91 -7.56
N GLY A 121 10.76 -2.54 -6.68
CA GLY A 121 10.53 -1.53 -5.64
C GLY A 121 9.78 -2.05 -4.41
N ILE A 122 9.60 -3.36 -4.30
CA ILE A 122 9.02 -4.04 -3.13
C ILE A 122 10.05 -4.99 -2.53
N GLU A 123 10.08 -5.02 -1.22
CA GLU A 123 10.87 -5.95 -0.44
C GLU A 123 9.98 -6.67 0.58
N THR A 124 10.05 -8.00 0.61
CA THR A 124 9.43 -8.80 1.68
C THR A 124 10.46 -9.17 2.73
N VAL A 125 10.13 -8.94 3.98
CA VAL A 125 10.93 -9.34 5.15
C VAL A 125 10.11 -10.32 5.96
N LEU A 126 10.71 -11.43 6.37
CA LEU A 126 10.08 -12.39 7.26
C LEU A 126 10.56 -12.18 8.71
N ASP A 127 9.61 -12.14 9.63
CA ASP A 127 9.85 -12.21 11.05
C ASP A 127 9.36 -13.57 11.55
N GLY A 128 10.30 -14.53 11.59
CA GLY A 128 9.99 -15.95 11.76
C GLY A 128 9.32 -16.58 10.55
N GLN A 129 8.52 -17.63 10.78
CA GLN A 129 7.84 -18.38 9.72
C GLN A 129 6.40 -17.94 9.47
N ASN A 130 5.86 -17.08 10.34
CA ASN A 130 4.43 -16.79 10.40
C ASN A 130 4.10 -15.31 10.16
N LYS A 131 5.10 -14.45 10.02
CA LYS A 131 4.88 -13.01 9.83
C LYS A 131 5.64 -12.52 8.61
N ILE A 132 4.93 -11.87 7.70
CA ILE A 132 5.45 -11.34 6.45
C ILE A 132 5.24 -9.84 6.47
N THR A 133 6.33 -9.07 6.37
CA THR A 133 6.27 -7.61 6.23
C THR A 133 6.62 -7.24 4.80
N VAL A 134 5.69 -6.63 4.10
CA VAL A 134 5.87 -6.09 2.74
C VAL A 134 6.25 -4.63 2.85
N LYS A 135 7.40 -4.25 2.33
CA LYS A 135 7.95 -2.88 2.38
C LYS A 135 8.16 -2.31 0.99
N GLY A 136 8.02 -0.99 0.86
CA GLY A 136 8.30 -0.29 -0.39
C GLY A 136 8.00 1.20 -0.30
N ILE A 137 8.41 1.93 -1.33
CA ILE A 137 8.19 3.37 -1.43
C ILE A 137 6.79 3.72 -1.97
N SER A 138 6.19 2.84 -2.77
CA SER A 138 4.86 3.05 -3.35
C SER A 138 3.77 2.40 -2.50
N LYS A 139 2.88 3.21 -1.92
CA LYS A 139 1.72 2.73 -1.14
C LYS A 139 0.85 1.77 -1.94
N GLU A 140 0.65 2.06 -3.22
CA GLU A 140 -0.19 1.24 -4.11
C GLU A 140 0.44 -0.13 -4.36
N LYS A 141 1.74 -0.17 -4.74
CA LYS A 141 2.45 -1.44 -4.98
C LYS A 141 2.52 -2.29 -3.71
N VAL A 142 2.83 -1.68 -2.55
CA VAL A 142 2.86 -2.37 -1.25
C VAL A 142 1.49 -2.96 -0.92
N GLY A 143 0.42 -2.16 -1.08
CA GLY A 143 -0.95 -2.59 -0.82
C GLY A 143 -1.41 -3.70 -1.76
N GLN A 144 -1.12 -3.57 -3.06
CA GLN A 144 -1.47 -4.55 -4.08
C GLN A 144 -0.77 -5.89 -3.83
N TYR A 145 0.54 -5.87 -3.62
CA TYR A 145 1.30 -7.10 -3.39
C TYR A 145 0.91 -7.80 -2.08
N ALA A 146 0.67 -7.03 -1.02
CA ALA A 146 0.15 -7.58 0.23
C ALA A 146 -1.24 -8.23 0.05
N ALA A 147 -2.10 -7.63 -0.77
CA ALA A 147 -3.40 -8.23 -1.11
C ALA A 147 -3.25 -9.52 -1.91
N GLU A 148 -2.33 -9.58 -2.87
CA GLU A 148 -2.04 -10.77 -3.65
C GLU A 148 -1.52 -11.93 -2.78
N ILE A 149 -0.62 -11.65 -1.82
CA ILE A 149 -0.16 -12.64 -0.85
C ILE A 149 -1.34 -13.16 -0.02
N ARG A 150 -2.19 -12.27 0.49
CA ARG A 150 -3.38 -12.64 1.27
C ARG A 150 -4.37 -13.46 0.46
N ASP A 151 -4.58 -13.12 -0.81
CA ASP A 151 -5.50 -13.83 -1.71
C ASP A 151 -5.08 -15.27 -2.00
N LYS A 152 -3.78 -15.56 -1.91
CA LYS A 152 -3.33 -16.94 -2.08
C LYS A 152 -3.99 -17.90 -1.07
N ARG A 153 -4.30 -17.44 0.14
CA ARG A 153 -5.07 -18.20 1.12
C ARG A 153 -5.77 -17.26 2.11
N ARG A 154 -6.93 -16.76 1.75
CA ARG A 154 -7.75 -15.92 2.65
C ARG A 154 -8.09 -16.66 3.94
N PRO A 155 -8.19 -15.94 5.07
CA PRO A 155 -8.53 -16.54 6.35
C PRO A 155 -9.96 -17.13 6.31
N GLU A 156 -10.11 -18.34 6.81
CA GLU A 156 -11.40 -19.00 6.91
C GLU A 156 -12.19 -18.53 8.15
N PRO A 157 -13.53 -18.56 8.10
CA PRO A 157 -14.35 -17.97 9.15
C PRO A 157 -14.50 -18.85 10.41
N TYR A 158 -14.05 -20.10 10.42
CA TYR A 158 -14.25 -21.00 11.56
C TYR A 158 -13.05 -21.02 12.51
N LYS A 159 -11.90 -21.51 12.05
CA LYS A 159 -10.66 -21.57 12.85
C LYS A 159 -9.71 -20.39 12.59
N GLY A 160 -9.99 -19.58 11.56
CA GLY A 160 -9.18 -18.44 11.18
C GLY A 160 -7.86 -18.82 10.52
N LYS A 161 -7.76 -20.04 9.93
CA LYS A 161 -6.57 -20.46 9.18
C LYS A 161 -6.49 -19.70 7.87
N GLY A 162 -5.29 -19.25 7.52
CA GLY A 162 -5.02 -18.48 6.32
C GLY A 162 -4.07 -17.34 6.56
N ILE A 163 -3.93 -16.47 5.58
CA ILE A 163 -3.11 -15.26 5.63
C ILE A 163 -4.05 -14.07 5.84
N LYS A 164 -3.83 -13.31 6.90
CA LYS A 164 -4.58 -12.09 7.23
C LYS A 164 -3.64 -10.90 7.38
N TYR A 165 -4.16 -9.68 7.30
CA TYR A 165 -3.41 -8.51 7.77
C TYR A 165 -3.28 -8.55 9.31
N ALA A 166 -2.21 -7.98 9.85
CA ALA A 166 -1.99 -7.95 11.29
C ALA A 166 -3.11 -7.21 12.04
N ASP A 167 -3.66 -6.17 11.41
CA ASP A 167 -4.75 -5.35 11.90
C ASP A 167 -6.15 -5.91 11.58
N GLU A 168 -6.24 -7.04 10.85
CA GLU A 168 -7.51 -7.63 10.42
C GLU A 168 -8.14 -8.51 11.52
N VAL A 169 -9.36 -8.17 11.91
CA VAL A 169 -10.15 -8.97 12.83
C VAL A 169 -11.10 -9.89 12.04
N ILE A 170 -10.87 -11.20 12.16
CA ILE A 170 -11.69 -12.19 11.45
C ILE A 170 -12.96 -12.46 12.26
N ARG A 171 -14.12 -12.13 11.70
CA ARG A 171 -15.44 -12.49 12.28
C ARG A 171 -15.64 -13.99 12.18
N ARG A 172 -15.47 -14.68 13.30
CA ARG A 172 -15.62 -16.15 13.36
C ARG A 172 -17.09 -16.56 13.41
N LYS A 173 -17.40 -17.65 12.73
CA LYS A 173 -18.69 -18.33 12.79
C LYS A 173 -18.59 -19.54 13.72
N VAL A 174 -19.68 -19.82 14.42
CA VAL A 174 -19.81 -21.06 15.21
C VAL A 174 -20.07 -22.20 14.23
N GLY A 175 -19.27 -23.27 14.31
CA GLY A 175 -19.51 -24.50 13.54
C GLY A 175 -20.81 -25.19 13.95
N LYS A 176 -21.26 -26.13 13.13
CA LYS A 176 -22.40 -26.98 13.52
C LYS A 176 -22.05 -27.78 14.79
N THR A 177 -22.66 -27.43 15.90
CA THR A 177 -22.67 -28.27 17.09
C THR A 177 -23.57 -29.48 16.78
N GLY A 178 -22.94 -30.65 16.62
CA GLY A 178 -23.70 -31.87 16.52
C GLY A 178 -24.63 -31.99 17.78
N LYS A 179 -25.94 -32.02 17.59
CA LYS A 179 -26.82 -32.49 18.64
C LYS A 179 -26.39 -33.91 18.98
N LYS A 180 -25.91 -34.12 20.23
CA LYS A 180 -25.95 -35.44 20.83
C LYS A 180 -27.40 -35.85 21.08
#